data_945d20b2e2bfe7321c8bbba2f0d1158c
#
_entry.id   945d20b2e2bfe7321c8bbba2f0d1158c
#
_cell.length_a   1.000
_cell.length_b   1.000
_cell.length_c   1.000
_cell.angle_alpha   90.00
_cell.angle_beta   90.00
_cell.angle_gamma   90.00
#
_symmetry.space_group_name_H-M   'P 1'
#
loop_
_entity.id
_entity.type
_entity.pdbx_description
1 polymer ?
#
loop_
_entity_poly.entity_id
_entity_poly.type
_entity_poly.pdbx_seq_one_letter_code
_entity_poly.pdbx_strand_id
1 'polypeptide(L)'
;MPMTKDISLYKTDFKNTEYDRRVEIDKSIALIDKLEKERSLDLEEYKYLVENLNEEVFDYISKKARILGDENYGKDIYLRGLIEISNICKNDCYYCGIRHSNKNCDRYRLSDEEIIECADEGYRLGYRTFVMQGGEDGKFEPDYICSIVRKVKEKYKDVAVTLSLGEYERDEYQRMFDAGADRYLLRHETADKEHYEKLHPKQMLFEHRMKCLQDLKEIGFQVGCGFMVGSPYQTSTTFAKDLKFIEEFGPHMCGIGPFIPHHDTAFKDEKSGSIQMTLFLIAILRIMRPKMLIPATTSLSTLDNLGREKGILAGANVVMPNLSPLKTRKKYELYDGKVCTGDEAAHCIGCITNRINNIGYEVAKVRGDSKCLSTM
;
A
#
# COMPACT_ATOMS: atom_id res chain seq x y z
N MET A 1 12.81 -63.07 24.02
CA MET A 1 12.08 -61.81 23.78
C MET A 1 12.79 -61.08 22.65
N PRO A 2 12.25 -60.97 21.44
CA PRO A 2 12.84 -60.15 20.41
C PRO A 2 12.34 -58.71 20.57
N MET A 3 13.29 -57.77 20.56
CA MET A 3 13.03 -56.32 20.48
C MET A 3 12.44 -55.98 19.12
N THR A 4 11.19 -55.57 19.09
CA THR A 4 10.60 -54.88 17.95
C THR A 4 11.19 -53.50 17.91
N LYS A 5 12.08 -53.26 16.94
CA LYS A 5 12.56 -51.92 16.59
C LYS A 5 11.38 -51.15 15.98
N ASP A 6 11.04 -50.05 16.62
CA ASP A 6 10.06 -49.08 16.15
C ASP A 6 10.57 -48.40 14.90
N ILE A 7 9.96 -48.72 13.72
CA ILE A 7 10.31 -48.21 12.39
C ILE A 7 9.64 -46.84 12.15
N SER A 8 9.02 -46.23 13.17
CA SER A 8 8.34 -44.94 13.03
C SER A 8 9.26 -43.71 12.99
N LEU A 9 10.57 -43.90 13.23
CA LEU A 9 11.56 -42.79 13.31
C LEU A 9 12.28 -42.47 11.99
N TYR A 10 11.91 -43.05 10.86
CA TYR A 10 12.49 -42.77 9.54
C TYR A 10 11.46 -42.30 8.50
N LYS A 11 10.50 -41.50 8.92
CA LYS A 11 9.89 -40.54 7.99
C LYS A 11 10.74 -39.28 8.01
N THR A 12 11.95 -39.37 7.50
CA THR A 12 12.66 -38.23 6.96
C THR A 12 11.84 -37.76 5.77
N ASP A 13 11.32 -36.56 5.86
CA ASP A 13 10.74 -35.85 4.76
C ASP A 13 11.79 -35.74 3.62
N PHE A 14 11.75 -36.68 2.67
CA PHE A 14 12.39 -36.54 1.37
C PHE A 14 11.61 -35.51 0.52
N LYS A 15 11.48 -34.29 1.05
CA LYS A 15 11.04 -33.14 0.28
C LYS A 15 12.27 -32.35 -0.13
N ASN A 16 12.38 -32.20 -1.44
CA ASN A 16 13.33 -31.44 -2.23
C ASN A 16 14.62 -32.18 -2.62
N THR A 17 14.46 -33.11 -3.57
CA THR A 17 15.54 -33.40 -4.52
C THR A 17 15.75 -32.16 -5.41
N GLU A 18 16.95 -31.95 -5.93
CA GLU A 18 17.24 -30.88 -6.91
C GLU A 18 16.27 -30.91 -8.11
N TYR A 19 15.81 -32.10 -8.48
CA TYR A 19 14.79 -32.32 -9.50
C TYR A 19 13.42 -31.73 -9.11
N ASP A 20 12.93 -32.01 -7.90
CA ASP A 20 11.64 -31.49 -7.42
C ASP A 20 11.65 -29.96 -7.35
N ARG A 21 12.75 -29.41 -6.86
CA ARG A 21 12.97 -27.96 -6.83
C ARG A 21 12.93 -27.33 -8.24
N ARG A 22 13.52 -27.98 -9.23
CA ARG A 22 13.50 -27.48 -10.62
C ARG A 22 12.10 -27.51 -11.19
N VAL A 23 11.33 -28.56 -10.96
CA VAL A 23 9.93 -28.68 -11.39
C VAL A 23 9.06 -27.54 -10.76
N GLU A 24 9.26 -27.22 -9.48
CA GLU A 24 8.55 -26.12 -8.81
C GLU A 24 8.90 -24.76 -9.42
N ILE A 25 10.17 -24.51 -9.74
CA ILE A 25 10.63 -23.28 -10.40
C ILE A 25 10.02 -23.18 -11.81
N ASP A 26 10.11 -24.22 -12.62
CA ASP A 26 9.61 -24.22 -14.00
C ASP A 26 8.09 -24.00 -14.04
N LYS A 27 7.34 -24.56 -13.09
CA LYS A 27 5.91 -24.32 -12.94
C LYS A 27 5.63 -22.86 -12.53
N SER A 28 6.40 -22.30 -11.60
CA SER A 28 6.25 -20.90 -11.18
C SER A 28 6.52 -19.96 -12.35
N ILE A 29 7.57 -20.21 -13.15
CA ILE A 29 7.89 -19.44 -14.36
C ILE A 29 6.74 -19.50 -15.37
N ALA A 30 6.19 -20.70 -15.64
CA ALA A 30 5.06 -20.88 -16.55
C ALA A 30 3.80 -20.12 -16.08
N LEU A 31 3.55 -20.08 -14.76
CA LEU A 31 2.44 -19.29 -14.20
C LEU A 31 2.68 -17.78 -14.32
N ILE A 32 3.91 -17.32 -14.17
CA ILE A 32 4.27 -15.90 -14.39
C ILE A 32 4.05 -15.52 -15.87
N ASP A 33 4.43 -16.39 -16.82
CA ASP A 33 4.20 -16.17 -18.25
C ASP A 33 2.70 -16.18 -18.58
N LYS A 34 1.93 -17.08 -17.96
CA LYS A 34 0.46 -17.06 -18.05
C LYS A 34 -0.12 -15.76 -17.53
N LEU A 35 0.31 -15.30 -16.35
CA LEU A 35 -0.14 -14.02 -15.77
C LEU A 35 0.21 -12.83 -16.67
N GLU A 36 1.38 -12.82 -17.29
CA GLU A 36 1.76 -11.76 -18.24
C GLU A 36 0.87 -11.76 -19.48
N LYS A 37 0.51 -12.92 -20.00
CA LYS A 37 -0.33 -13.06 -21.20
C LYS A 37 -1.80 -12.78 -20.93
N GLU A 38 -2.35 -13.35 -19.85
CA GLU A 38 -3.79 -13.39 -19.56
C GLU A 38 -4.22 -12.31 -18.57
N ARG A 39 -3.28 -11.72 -17.84
CA ARG A 39 -3.50 -10.74 -16.75
C ARG A 39 -4.33 -11.28 -15.58
N SER A 40 -4.48 -12.60 -15.52
CA SER A 40 -5.31 -13.32 -14.56
C SER A 40 -4.72 -14.69 -14.26
N LEU A 41 -4.85 -15.10 -13.00
CA LEU A 41 -4.63 -16.47 -12.53
C LEU A 41 -5.84 -16.92 -11.68
N ASP A 42 -6.01 -18.23 -11.50
CA ASP A 42 -6.96 -18.71 -10.49
C ASP A 42 -6.38 -18.65 -9.07
N LEU A 43 -7.23 -18.91 -8.07
CA LEU A 43 -6.84 -18.80 -6.66
C LEU A 43 -5.69 -19.77 -6.29
N GLU A 44 -5.74 -21.01 -6.80
CA GLU A 44 -4.72 -22.02 -6.50
C GLU A 44 -3.40 -21.69 -7.21
N GLU A 45 -3.44 -21.07 -8.38
CA GLU A 45 -2.26 -20.61 -9.10
C GLU A 45 -1.58 -19.44 -8.39
N TYR A 46 -2.34 -18.44 -7.90
CA TYR A 46 -1.80 -17.37 -7.07
C TYR A 46 -1.20 -17.91 -5.77
N LYS A 47 -1.92 -18.82 -5.11
CA LYS A 47 -1.45 -19.49 -3.89
C LYS A 47 -0.13 -20.24 -4.15
N TYR A 48 -0.06 -20.99 -5.25
CA TYR A 48 1.14 -21.72 -5.63
C TYR A 48 2.34 -20.78 -5.82
N LEU A 49 2.18 -19.65 -6.50
CA LEU A 49 3.25 -18.64 -6.67
C LEU A 49 3.75 -18.11 -5.33
N VAL A 50 2.84 -17.81 -4.39
CA VAL A 50 3.19 -17.31 -3.06
C VAL A 50 3.97 -18.36 -2.24
N GLU A 51 3.56 -19.64 -2.32
CA GLU A 51 4.17 -20.74 -1.58
C GLU A 51 5.56 -21.13 -2.14
N ASN A 52 5.80 -20.92 -3.43
CA ASN A 52 7.03 -21.32 -4.11
C ASN A 52 7.96 -20.15 -4.46
N LEU A 53 7.83 -19.02 -3.75
CA LEU A 53 8.75 -17.90 -3.88
C LEU A 53 10.18 -18.33 -3.51
N ASN A 54 11.10 -18.15 -4.45
CA ASN A 54 12.54 -18.31 -4.27
C ASN A 54 13.30 -17.27 -5.10
N GLU A 55 14.62 -17.24 -5.01
CA GLU A 55 15.45 -16.21 -5.62
C GLU A 55 15.32 -16.21 -7.17
N GLU A 56 15.34 -17.39 -7.81
CA GLU A 56 15.24 -17.51 -9.28
C GLU A 56 13.87 -17.03 -9.80
N VAL A 57 12.78 -17.42 -9.11
CA VAL A 57 11.42 -16.98 -9.42
C VAL A 57 11.27 -15.48 -9.19
N PHE A 58 11.85 -14.95 -8.09
CA PHE A 58 11.83 -13.53 -7.80
C PHE A 58 12.56 -12.71 -8.86
N ASP A 59 13.75 -13.13 -9.28
CA ASP A 59 14.52 -12.46 -10.32
C ASP A 59 13.79 -12.46 -11.66
N TYR A 60 13.16 -13.58 -12.00
CA TYR A 60 12.40 -13.70 -13.24
C TYR A 60 11.22 -12.74 -13.29
N ILE A 61 10.36 -12.76 -12.25
CA ILE A 61 9.17 -11.91 -12.20
C ILE A 61 9.51 -10.42 -12.10
N SER A 62 10.54 -10.06 -11.34
CA SER A 62 10.98 -8.67 -11.16
C SER A 62 11.46 -8.05 -12.47
N LYS A 63 12.19 -8.82 -13.30
CA LYS A 63 12.61 -8.38 -14.66
C LYS A 63 11.41 -8.08 -15.53
N LYS A 64 10.42 -9.00 -15.59
CA LYS A 64 9.18 -8.80 -16.37
C LYS A 64 8.37 -7.60 -15.87
N ALA A 65 8.17 -7.51 -14.56
CA ALA A 65 7.44 -6.41 -13.95
C ALA A 65 8.08 -5.05 -14.27
N ARG A 66 9.41 -4.97 -14.23
CA ARG A 66 10.13 -3.74 -14.59
C ARG A 66 9.95 -3.37 -16.06
N ILE A 67 10.09 -4.32 -16.97
CA ILE A 67 9.87 -4.08 -18.42
C ILE A 67 8.46 -3.53 -18.65
N LEU A 68 7.44 -4.17 -18.09
CA LEU A 68 6.04 -3.73 -18.21
C LEU A 68 5.80 -2.35 -17.56
N GLY A 69 6.47 -2.06 -16.44
CA GLY A 69 6.44 -0.74 -15.81
C GLY A 69 7.02 0.32 -16.74
N ASP A 70 8.20 0.08 -17.31
CA ASP A 70 8.90 0.98 -18.21
C ASP A 70 8.13 1.20 -19.51
N GLU A 71 7.50 0.17 -20.08
CA GLU A 71 6.65 0.29 -21.28
C GLU A 71 5.43 1.19 -21.05
N ASN A 72 4.85 1.16 -19.85
CA ASN A 72 3.64 1.91 -19.52
C ASN A 72 3.92 3.31 -18.98
N TYR A 73 4.98 3.50 -18.22
CA TYR A 73 5.26 4.76 -17.50
C TYR A 73 6.63 5.38 -17.87
N GLY A 74 7.41 4.73 -18.73
CA GLY A 74 8.78 5.17 -18.98
C GLY A 74 9.64 5.06 -17.73
N LYS A 75 10.43 6.08 -17.48
CA LYS A 75 11.27 6.17 -16.27
C LYS A 75 10.66 7.07 -15.19
N ASP A 76 9.40 7.43 -15.33
CA ASP A 76 8.71 8.36 -14.44
C ASP A 76 8.35 7.74 -13.10
N ILE A 77 8.83 8.34 -12.01
CA ILE A 77 8.40 8.09 -10.64
C ILE A 77 7.62 9.31 -10.14
N TYR A 78 6.38 9.07 -9.71
CA TYR A 78 5.49 10.12 -9.23
C TYR A 78 5.67 10.37 -7.74
N LEU A 79 6.01 11.61 -7.38
CA LEU A 79 6.03 12.04 -5.99
C LEU A 79 4.65 12.57 -5.58
N ARG A 80 4.14 12.08 -4.43
CA ARG A 80 2.90 12.56 -3.82
C ARG A 80 3.20 13.12 -2.45
N GLY A 81 2.90 14.40 -2.24
CA GLY A 81 3.08 15.06 -0.96
C GLY A 81 2.06 14.56 0.07
N LEU A 82 2.54 13.81 1.07
CA LEU A 82 1.71 13.26 2.13
C LEU A 82 1.53 14.29 3.24
N ILE A 83 0.29 14.62 3.59
CA ILE A 83 -0.08 15.50 4.71
C ILE A 83 -0.90 14.66 5.69
N GLU A 84 -0.31 14.32 6.83
CA GLU A 84 -0.95 13.56 7.91
C GLU A 84 -1.74 14.54 8.77
N ILE A 85 -3.04 14.73 8.47
CA ILE A 85 -3.84 15.84 9.00
C ILE A 85 -4.35 15.61 10.43
N SER A 86 -4.47 14.35 10.87
CA SER A 86 -4.83 14.01 12.25
C SER A 86 -4.42 12.58 12.58
N ASN A 87 -3.99 12.34 13.84
CA ASN A 87 -3.80 11.00 14.38
C ASN A 87 -4.93 10.59 15.36
N ILE A 88 -6.02 11.35 15.40
CA ILE A 88 -7.22 10.98 16.15
C ILE A 88 -8.01 9.99 15.30
N CYS A 89 -8.42 8.87 15.90
CA CYS A 89 -9.17 7.83 15.21
C CYS A 89 -10.27 7.28 16.12
N LYS A 90 -11.48 7.07 15.59
CA LYS A 90 -12.59 6.42 16.29
C LYS A 90 -12.45 4.90 16.35
N ASN A 91 -11.65 4.32 15.46
CA ASN A 91 -11.49 2.88 15.30
C ASN A 91 -10.39 2.30 16.18
N ASP A 92 -10.49 1.01 16.44
CA ASP A 92 -9.60 0.30 17.36
C ASP A 92 -8.92 -0.90 16.70
N CYS A 93 -8.46 -0.74 15.44
CA CYS A 93 -7.74 -1.76 14.69
C CYS A 93 -6.57 -2.33 15.51
N TYR A 94 -6.46 -3.66 15.59
CA TYR A 94 -5.55 -4.33 16.51
C TYR A 94 -4.06 -4.16 16.19
N TYR A 95 -3.75 -3.66 15.00
CA TYR A 95 -2.39 -3.43 14.49
C TYR A 95 -1.93 -1.96 14.50
N CYS A 96 -2.82 -1.01 14.76
CA CYS A 96 -2.57 0.41 14.48
C CYS A 96 -2.16 1.20 15.72
N GLY A 97 -1.02 1.88 15.69
CA GLY A 97 -0.54 2.68 16.82
C GLY A 97 -1.41 3.89 17.16
N ILE A 98 -2.16 4.43 16.17
CA ILE A 98 -3.10 5.56 16.42
C ILE A 98 -4.53 5.10 16.75
N ARG A 99 -4.74 3.83 17.09
CA ARG A 99 -6.04 3.28 17.49
C ARG A 99 -6.66 4.06 18.66
N HIS A 100 -7.99 4.03 18.74
CA HIS A 100 -8.75 4.82 19.74
C HIS A 100 -8.30 4.55 21.18
N SER A 101 -8.12 3.29 21.55
CA SER A 101 -7.78 2.88 22.92
C SER A 101 -6.32 3.11 23.30
N ASN A 102 -5.43 3.49 22.35
CA ASN A 102 -4.05 3.85 22.70
C ASN A 102 -4.01 5.18 23.44
N LYS A 103 -3.78 5.11 24.77
CA LYS A 103 -3.70 6.28 25.67
C LYS A 103 -2.32 6.94 25.67
N ASN A 104 -1.29 6.27 25.13
CA ASN A 104 0.07 6.81 25.05
C ASN A 104 0.28 7.65 23.78
N CYS A 105 -0.65 7.60 22.84
CA CYS A 105 -0.56 8.38 21.61
C CYS A 105 -0.76 9.89 21.87
N ASP A 106 0.27 10.69 21.57
CA ASP A 106 0.18 12.16 21.64
C ASP A 106 -0.66 12.69 20.47
N ARG A 107 -1.94 12.95 20.76
CA ARG A 107 -2.97 13.29 19.77
C ARG A 107 -2.81 14.71 19.24
N TYR A 108 -2.99 14.85 17.92
CA TYR A 108 -3.02 16.14 17.26
C TYR A 108 -4.04 16.18 16.12
N ARG A 109 -4.37 17.39 15.71
CA ARG A 109 -5.13 17.72 14.50
C ARG A 109 -4.51 18.98 13.92
N LEU A 110 -4.24 19.00 12.63
CA LEU A 110 -3.81 20.22 11.94
C LEU A 110 -5.00 21.16 11.76
N SER A 111 -4.74 22.46 11.82
CA SER A 111 -5.73 23.47 11.42
C SER A 111 -5.81 23.56 9.88
N ASP A 112 -6.84 24.25 9.39
CA ASP A 112 -6.99 24.55 7.95
C ASP A 112 -5.75 25.23 7.40
N GLU A 113 -5.27 26.25 8.15
CA GLU A 113 -4.10 27.03 7.76
C GLU A 113 -2.86 26.14 7.65
N GLU A 114 -2.61 25.27 8.63
CA GLU A 114 -1.49 24.35 8.63
C GLU A 114 -1.57 23.35 7.44
N ILE A 115 -2.76 22.88 7.09
CA ILE A 115 -2.96 21.98 5.92
C ILE A 115 -2.66 22.73 4.63
N ILE A 116 -3.15 23.97 4.48
CA ILE A 116 -2.91 24.79 3.30
C ILE A 116 -1.42 25.18 3.20
N GLU A 117 -0.77 25.53 4.29
CA GLU A 117 0.67 25.81 4.32
C GLU A 117 1.50 24.60 3.87
N CYS A 118 1.12 23.37 4.27
CA CYS A 118 1.76 22.14 3.77
C CYS A 118 1.57 21.97 2.26
N ALA A 119 0.39 22.29 1.74
CA ALA A 119 0.12 22.23 0.30
C ALA A 119 0.91 23.33 -0.46
N ASP A 120 1.01 24.53 0.10
CA ASP A 120 1.79 25.64 -0.46
C ASP A 120 3.27 25.29 -0.58
N GLU A 121 3.84 24.77 0.49
CA GLU A 121 5.23 24.33 0.51
C GLU A 121 5.44 23.18 -0.49
N GLY A 122 4.54 22.19 -0.49
CA GLY A 122 4.60 21.10 -1.46
C GLY A 122 4.53 21.58 -2.91
N TYR A 123 3.65 22.51 -3.23
CA TYR A 123 3.54 23.08 -4.58
C TYR A 123 4.81 23.80 -5.00
N ARG A 124 5.40 24.59 -4.10
CA ARG A 124 6.68 25.30 -4.30
C ARG A 124 7.84 24.32 -4.53
N LEU A 125 7.84 23.18 -3.85
CA LEU A 125 8.80 22.08 -4.02
C LEU A 125 8.58 21.27 -5.31
N GLY A 126 7.51 21.52 -6.06
CA GLY A 126 7.21 20.86 -7.33
C GLY A 126 6.24 19.69 -7.26
N TYR A 127 5.65 19.40 -6.09
CA TYR A 127 4.59 18.39 -6.00
C TYR A 127 3.33 18.83 -6.74
N ARG A 128 2.68 17.89 -7.41
CA ARG A 128 1.40 18.10 -8.12
C ARG A 128 0.30 17.14 -7.69
N THR A 129 0.54 16.44 -6.58
CA THR A 129 -0.45 15.63 -5.89
C THR A 129 -0.26 15.77 -4.39
N PHE A 130 -1.34 16.05 -3.67
CA PHE A 130 -1.38 16.07 -2.21
C PHE A 130 -2.27 14.93 -1.71
N VAL A 131 -1.77 14.20 -0.73
CA VAL A 131 -2.49 13.10 -0.07
C VAL A 131 -2.80 13.54 1.36
N MET A 132 -4.05 13.82 1.64
CA MET A 132 -4.53 14.12 2.99
C MET A 132 -4.89 12.79 3.66
N GLN A 133 -4.08 12.42 4.65
CA GLN A 133 -4.23 11.16 5.38
C GLN A 133 -4.48 11.42 6.86
N GLY A 134 -5.34 10.62 7.46
CA GLY A 134 -5.62 10.71 8.89
C GLY A 134 -6.24 9.45 9.46
N GLY A 135 -6.38 9.42 10.79
CA GLY A 135 -7.36 8.54 11.42
C GLY A 135 -8.79 8.95 11.07
N GLU A 136 -9.75 8.08 11.31
CA GLU A 136 -11.17 8.43 11.19
C GLU A 136 -11.56 9.34 12.37
N ASP A 137 -11.30 10.64 12.20
CA ASP A 137 -11.49 11.67 13.19
C ASP A 137 -12.89 12.28 13.06
N GLY A 138 -13.72 12.17 14.09
CA GLY A 138 -15.10 12.66 14.09
C GLY A 138 -15.27 14.18 13.90
N LYS A 139 -14.17 14.97 13.94
CA LYS A 139 -14.22 16.39 13.55
C LYS A 139 -14.00 16.63 12.07
N PHE A 140 -13.55 15.64 11.33
CA PHE A 140 -13.42 15.73 9.88
C PHE A 140 -14.74 15.35 9.21
N GLU A 141 -15.78 16.12 9.56
CA GLU A 141 -17.06 16.03 8.86
C GLU A 141 -16.90 16.35 7.36
N PRO A 142 -17.74 15.80 6.50
CA PRO A 142 -17.64 15.96 5.04
C PRO A 142 -17.57 17.42 4.60
N ASP A 143 -18.34 18.32 5.21
CA ASP A 143 -18.32 19.76 4.87
C ASP A 143 -16.98 20.41 5.15
N TYR A 144 -16.35 20.04 6.26
CA TYR A 144 -15.01 20.53 6.60
C TYR A 144 -13.97 20.05 5.58
N ILE A 145 -13.97 18.76 5.24
CA ILE A 145 -13.05 18.20 4.23
C ILE A 145 -13.30 18.84 2.86
N CYS A 146 -14.57 18.99 2.44
CA CYS A 146 -14.94 19.66 1.20
C CYS A 146 -14.41 21.10 1.15
N SER A 147 -14.47 21.84 2.27
CA SER A 147 -13.93 23.19 2.36
C SER A 147 -12.42 23.23 2.09
N ILE A 148 -11.65 22.31 2.70
CA ILE A 148 -10.19 22.21 2.50
C ILE A 148 -9.87 21.84 1.04
N VAL A 149 -10.56 20.84 0.49
CA VAL A 149 -10.39 20.41 -0.92
C VAL A 149 -10.62 21.59 -1.85
N ARG A 150 -11.72 22.34 -1.69
CA ARG A 150 -12.01 23.52 -2.52
C ARG A 150 -10.91 24.59 -2.40
N LYS A 151 -10.45 24.93 -1.20
CA LYS A 151 -9.35 25.90 -0.99
C LYS A 151 -8.09 25.49 -1.74
N VAL A 152 -7.70 24.21 -1.70
CA VAL A 152 -6.53 23.71 -2.44
C VAL A 152 -6.76 23.77 -3.95
N LYS A 153 -7.93 23.32 -4.44
CA LYS A 153 -8.27 23.30 -5.88
C LYS A 153 -8.48 24.69 -6.47
N GLU A 154 -8.96 25.65 -5.70
CA GLU A 154 -9.07 27.05 -6.12
C GLU A 154 -7.69 27.69 -6.27
N LYS A 155 -6.79 27.40 -5.35
CA LYS A 155 -5.42 27.95 -5.35
C LYS A 155 -4.54 27.30 -6.42
N TYR A 156 -4.68 26.00 -6.63
CA TYR A 156 -3.82 25.20 -7.52
C TYR A 156 -4.66 24.37 -8.49
N LYS A 157 -4.83 24.84 -9.73
CA LYS A 157 -5.68 24.17 -10.74
C LYS A 157 -5.05 22.91 -11.34
N ASP A 158 -3.75 22.79 -11.28
CA ASP A 158 -2.95 21.71 -11.87
C ASP A 158 -2.57 20.60 -10.89
N VAL A 159 -3.15 20.61 -9.67
CA VAL A 159 -2.88 19.56 -8.68
C VAL A 159 -4.00 18.52 -8.60
N ALA A 160 -3.66 17.34 -8.14
CA ALA A 160 -4.60 16.32 -7.70
C ALA A 160 -4.67 16.27 -6.16
N VAL A 161 -5.89 16.17 -5.62
CA VAL A 161 -6.15 15.93 -4.22
C VAL A 161 -6.57 14.49 -4.01
N THR A 162 -5.85 13.77 -3.15
CA THR A 162 -6.16 12.41 -2.73
C THR A 162 -6.59 12.44 -1.26
N LEU A 163 -7.71 11.81 -0.93
CA LEU A 163 -8.15 11.62 0.44
C LEU A 163 -7.87 10.19 0.91
N SER A 164 -7.48 10.04 2.18
CA SER A 164 -7.26 8.75 2.85
C SER A 164 -7.67 8.90 4.31
N LEU A 165 -8.98 9.00 4.55
CA LEU A 165 -9.59 9.42 5.81
C LEU A 165 -10.56 8.37 6.39
N GLY A 166 -10.51 7.13 5.86
CA GLY A 166 -11.31 6.02 6.32
C GLY A 166 -12.68 5.92 5.66
N GLU A 167 -13.66 5.45 6.40
CA GLU A 167 -15.00 5.10 5.90
C GLU A 167 -16.00 6.23 6.11
N TYR A 168 -16.77 6.51 5.04
CA TYR A 168 -17.88 7.45 5.02
C TYR A 168 -19.08 6.84 4.29
N GLU A 169 -20.25 7.46 4.38
CA GLU A 169 -21.41 7.08 3.59
C GLU A 169 -21.27 7.55 2.13
N ARG A 170 -22.03 6.93 1.22
CA ARG A 170 -21.93 7.19 -0.22
C ARG A 170 -22.14 8.66 -0.59
N ASP A 171 -23.14 9.32 0.01
CA ASP A 171 -23.42 10.74 -0.24
C ASP A 171 -22.31 11.66 0.27
N GLU A 172 -21.65 11.28 1.37
CA GLU A 172 -20.50 11.99 1.90
C GLU A 172 -19.30 11.90 0.94
N TYR A 173 -19.02 10.71 0.40
CA TYR A 173 -18.02 10.54 -0.66
C TYR A 173 -18.37 11.36 -1.91
N GLN A 174 -19.64 11.37 -2.33
CA GLN A 174 -20.09 12.16 -3.48
C GLN A 174 -19.81 13.65 -3.27
N ARG A 175 -20.08 14.18 -2.08
CA ARG A 175 -19.80 15.59 -1.74
C ARG A 175 -18.32 15.92 -1.80
N MET A 176 -17.45 15.01 -1.34
CA MET A 176 -15.99 15.17 -1.43
C MET A 176 -15.53 15.17 -2.89
N PHE A 177 -16.10 14.30 -3.73
CA PHE A 177 -15.82 14.25 -5.17
C PHE A 177 -16.25 15.55 -5.86
N ASP A 178 -17.47 16.02 -5.60
CA ASP A 178 -18.01 17.27 -6.15
C ASP A 178 -17.22 18.51 -5.68
N ALA A 179 -16.60 18.44 -4.50
CA ALA A 179 -15.70 19.48 -4.01
C ALA A 179 -14.36 19.52 -4.76
N GLY A 180 -14.05 18.50 -5.58
CA GLY A 180 -12.86 18.42 -6.43
C GLY A 180 -11.78 17.44 -5.94
N ALA A 181 -12.08 16.55 -4.99
CA ALA A 181 -11.18 15.46 -4.65
C ALA A 181 -11.07 14.48 -5.83
N ASP A 182 -9.86 14.25 -6.32
CA ASP A 182 -9.63 13.45 -7.54
C ASP A 182 -9.52 11.95 -7.23
N ARG A 183 -8.99 11.61 -6.04
CA ARG A 183 -8.64 10.24 -5.67
C ARG A 183 -9.02 9.94 -4.22
N TYR A 184 -9.35 8.68 -3.96
CA TYR A 184 -9.54 8.18 -2.62
C TYR A 184 -8.75 6.90 -2.39
N LEU A 185 -7.96 6.84 -1.31
CA LEU A 185 -7.25 5.65 -0.89
C LEU A 185 -7.92 5.05 0.34
N LEU A 186 -8.50 3.88 0.17
CA LEU A 186 -9.07 3.08 1.25
C LEU A 186 -8.52 1.66 1.16
N ARG A 187 -7.61 1.30 2.05
CA ARG A 187 -7.06 -0.06 2.06
C ARG A 187 -8.12 -1.04 2.54
N HIS A 188 -8.30 -2.15 1.80
CA HIS A 188 -9.18 -3.23 2.24
C HIS A 188 -8.57 -4.08 3.37
N GLU A 189 -7.27 -3.98 3.57
CA GLU A 189 -6.40 -4.66 4.54
C GLU A 189 -6.30 -6.17 4.33
N THR A 190 -7.36 -6.82 3.92
CA THR A 190 -7.45 -8.20 3.42
C THR A 190 -8.79 -8.42 2.73
N ALA A 191 -8.83 -9.23 1.69
CA ALA A 191 -10.06 -9.66 1.02
C ALA A 191 -10.65 -10.97 1.61
N ASP A 192 -10.06 -11.46 2.69
CA ASP A 192 -10.58 -12.60 3.45
C ASP A 192 -11.32 -12.12 4.70
N LYS A 193 -12.62 -12.42 4.79
CA LYS A 193 -13.48 -11.96 5.88
C LYS A 193 -13.01 -12.46 7.24
N GLU A 194 -12.64 -13.75 7.35
CA GLU A 194 -12.20 -14.31 8.64
C GLU A 194 -10.87 -13.69 9.10
N HIS A 195 -9.99 -13.38 8.16
CA HIS A 195 -8.75 -12.66 8.44
C HIS A 195 -9.04 -11.21 8.84
N TYR A 196 -9.96 -10.52 8.16
CA TYR A 196 -10.37 -9.16 8.50
C TYR A 196 -10.89 -9.06 9.94
N GLU A 197 -11.74 -10.00 10.36
CA GLU A 197 -12.30 -10.09 11.72
C GLU A 197 -11.23 -10.33 12.80
N LYS A 198 -10.10 -10.95 12.45
CA LYS A 198 -8.95 -11.12 13.36
C LYS A 198 -8.10 -9.86 13.49
N LEU A 199 -8.13 -8.97 12.50
CA LEU A 199 -7.37 -7.72 12.49
C LEU A 199 -8.14 -6.53 13.09
N HIS A 200 -9.47 -6.62 13.15
CA HIS A 200 -10.35 -5.51 13.50
C HIS A 200 -11.36 -5.89 14.60
N PRO A 201 -11.82 -4.92 15.39
CA PRO A 201 -12.88 -5.14 16.36
C PRO A 201 -14.22 -5.40 15.66
N LYS A 202 -15.14 -6.09 16.34
CA LYS A 202 -16.42 -6.59 15.79
C LYS A 202 -17.32 -5.52 15.16
N GLN A 203 -17.21 -4.26 15.59
CA GLN A 203 -17.98 -3.15 15.02
C GLN A 203 -17.47 -2.67 13.66
N MET A 204 -16.26 -3.06 13.26
CA MET A 204 -15.73 -2.78 11.92
C MET A 204 -16.08 -3.95 11.00
N LEU A 205 -17.08 -3.75 10.15
CA LEU A 205 -17.63 -4.79 9.30
C LEU A 205 -16.86 -4.88 7.97
N PHE A 206 -16.46 -6.09 7.61
CA PHE A 206 -15.81 -6.37 6.33
C PHE A 206 -16.67 -5.90 5.14
N GLU A 207 -17.97 -6.22 5.17
CA GLU A 207 -18.92 -5.87 4.12
C GLU A 207 -19.03 -4.35 3.92
N HIS A 208 -18.98 -3.58 5.01
CA HIS A 208 -19.01 -2.12 4.94
C HIS A 208 -17.74 -1.57 4.27
N ARG A 209 -16.57 -2.08 4.62
CA ARG A 209 -15.30 -1.73 3.98
C ARG A 209 -15.34 -1.99 2.46
N MET A 210 -15.83 -3.14 2.06
CA MET A 210 -15.93 -3.50 0.64
C MET A 210 -16.97 -2.67 -0.09
N LYS A 211 -18.09 -2.35 0.57
CA LYS A 211 -19.12 -1.43 0.05
C LYS A 211 -18.55 -0.02 -0.16
N CYS A 212 -17.81 0.53 0.79
CA CYS A 212 -17.16 1.83 0.64
C CYS A 212 -16.24 1.87 -0.59
N LEU A 213 -15.45 0.83 -0.84
CA LEU A 213 -14.60 0.74 -2.04
C LEU A 213 -15.44 0.75 -3.33
N GLN A 214 -16.54 0.01 -3.35
CA GLN A 214 -17.46 -0.03 -4.49
C GLN A 214 -18.13 1.34 -4.72
N ASP A 215 -18.62 1.98 -3.67
CA ASP A 215 -19.22 3.33 -3.73
C ASP A 215 -18.22 4.36 -4.30
N LEU A 216 -16.98 4.37 -3.81
CA LEU A 216 -15.93 5.24 -4.32
C LEU A 216 -15.66 5.05 -5.81
N LYS A 217 -15.66 3.79 -6.28
CA LYS A 217 -15.45 3.45 -7.68
C LYS A 217 -16.62 3.92 -8.55
N GLU A 218 -17.85 3.70 -8.12
CA GLU A 218 -19.07 4.09 -8.84
C GLU A 218 -19.26 5.61 -8.92
N ILE A 219 -18.83 6.35 -7.89
CA ILE A 219 -18.80 7.83 -7.88
C ILE A 219 -17.84 8.37 -8.94
N GLY A 220 -16.75 7.64 -9.23
CA GLY A 220 -15.78 8.03 -10.25
C GLY A 220 -14.42 8.48 -9.71
N PHE A 221 -14.12 8.27 -8.44
CA PHE A 221 -12.77 8.48 -7.92
C PHE A 221 -11.74 7.60 -8.63
N GLN A 222 -10.52 8.10 -8.76
CA GLN A 222 -9.37 7.20 -8.93
C GLN A 222 -9.14 6.44 -7.60
N VAL A 223 -9.74 5.24 -7.49
CA VAL A 223 -9.72 4.50 -6.23
C VAL A 223 -8.39 3.79 -6.03
N GLY A 224 -7.84 3.94 -4.82
CA GLY A 224 -6.74 3.14 -4.32
C GLY A 224 -7.20 2.14 -3.27
N CYS A 225 -6.72 0.92 -3.35
CA CYS A 225 -6.90 -0.12 -2.32
C CYS A 225 -5.54 -0.62 -1.81
N GLY A 226 -5.51 -1.73 -1.08
CA GLY A 226 -4.29 -2.37 -0.63
C GLY A 226 -4.45 -3.20 0.63
N PHE A 227 -3.41 -3.92 0.98
CA PHE A 227 -3.37 -4.80 2.15
C PHE A 227 -1.99 -4.79 2.82
N MET A 228 -1.90 -5.32 4.03
CA MET A 228 -0.63 -5.53 4.73
C MET A 228 -0.03 -6.87 4.32
N VAL A 229 1.30 -6.93 4.19
CA VAL A 229 2.03 -8.15 3.86
C VAL A 229 2.66 -8.71 5.12
N GLY A 230 2.31 -9.95 5.47
CA GLY A 230 2.80 -10.63 6.67
C GLY A 230 2.13 -10.15 7.96
N SER A 231 0.88 -9.67 7.89
CA SER A 231 0.08 -9.39 9.09
C SER A 231 -0.26 -10.70 9.83
N PRO A 232 -0.53 -10.64 11.15
CA PRO A 232 -0.90 -11.82 11.92
C PRO A 232 -2.03 -12.61 11.25
N TYR A 233 -1.96 -13.94 11.29
CA TYR A 233 -2.92 -14.89 10.69
C TYR A 233 -2.98 -14.89 9.15
N GLN A 234 -2.15 -14.12 8.45
CA GLN A 234 -2.10 -14.14 6.99
C GLN A 234 -1.51 -15.46 6.48
N THR A 235 -2.08 -16.01 5.41
CA THR A 235 -1.68 -17.27 4.77
C THR A 235 -1.52 -17.09 3.26
N SER A 236 -0.97 -18.09 2.56
CA SER A 236 -0.93 -18.13 1.10
C SER A 236 -2.32 -18.00 0.46
N THR A 237 -3.32 -18.59 1.11
CA THR A 237 -4.73 -18.50 0.66
C THR A 237 -5.27 -17.07 0.80
N THR A 238 -4.98 -16.37 1.90
CA THR A 238 -5.43 -14.97 2.06
C THR A 238 -4.72 -14.05 1.06
N PHE A 239 -3.44 -14.25 0.78
CA PHE A 239 -2.74 -13.55 -0.31
C PHE A 239 -3.39 -13.79 -1.67
N ALA A 240 -3.73 -15.04 -1.98
CA ALA A 240 -4.41 -15.36 -3.24
C ALA A 240 -5.77 -14.66 -3.37
N LYS A 241 -6.55 -14.60 -2.28
CA LYS A 241 -7.82 -13.85 -2.22
C LYS A 241 -7.59 -12.34 -2.43
N ASP A 242 -6.57 -11.76 -1.80
CA ASP A 242 -6.21 -10.35 -1.97
C ASP A 242 -5.84 -10.03 -3.44
N LEU A 243 -5.02 -10.88 -4.07
CA LEU A 243 -4.64 -10.74 -5.48
C LEU A 243 -5.86 -10.86 -6.40
N LYS A 244 -6.72 -11.86 -6.15
CA LYS A 244 -7.94 -12.06 -6.95
C LYS A 244 -8.92 -10.88 -6.80
N PHE A 245 -9.09 -10.37 -5.60
CA PHE A 245 -9.88 -9.16 -5.36
C PHE A 245 -9.35 -7.96 -6.15
N ILE A 246 -8.03 -7.72 -6.13
CA ILE A 246 -7.41 -6.60 -6.87
C ILE A 246 -7.59 -6.78 -8.37
N GLU A 247 -7.47 -8.01 -8.88
CA GLU A 247 -7.71 -8.34 -10.28
C GLU A 247 -9.14 -7.96 -10.70
N GLU A 248 -10.14 -8.41 -9.94
CA GLU A 248 -11.57 -8.23 -10.23
C GLU A 248 -12.05 -6.79 -9.96
N PHE A 249 -11.66 -6.21 -8.84
CA PHE A 249 -12.02 -4.85 -8.47
C PHE A 249 -11.40 -3.82 -9.41
N GLY A 250 -10.20 -4.05 -9.92
CA GLY A 250 -9.56 -3.17 -10.88
C GLY A 250 -9.25 -1.77 -10.37
N PRO A 251 -8.51 -1.61 -9.26
CA PRO A 251 -8.20 -0.29 -8.70
C PRO A 251 -7.25 0.50 -9.61
N HIS A 252 -7.25 1.81 -9.45
CA HIS A 252 -6.31 2.72 -10.10
C HIS A 252 -4.94 2.75 -9.41
N MET A 253 -4.92 2.42 -8.12
CA MET A 253 -3.71 2.33 -7.31
C MET A 253 -3.84 1.17 -6.30
N CYS A 254 -2.73 0.47 -6.04
CA CYS A 254 -2.69 -0.53 -4.97
C CYS A 254 -1.47 -0.32 -4.09
N GLY A 255 -1.71 0.02 -2.82
CA GLY A 255 -0.66 0.25 -1.81
C GLY A 255 -0.49 -0.94 -0.88
N ILE A 256 0.56 -1.72 -1.10
CA ILE A 256 0.96 -2.82 -0.20
C ILE A 256 2.29 -2.51 0.47
N GLY A 257 2.47 -3.04 1.67
CA GLY A 257 3.72 -2.90 2.41
C GLY A 257 3.81 -3.91 3.53
N PRO A 258 5.02 -4.21 4.02
CA PRO A 258 5.17 -5.14 5.13
C PRO A 258 4.45 -4.62 6.37
N PHE A 259 3.78 -5.53 7.08
CA PHE A 259 3.31 -5.29 8.43
C PHE A 259 4.52 -5.01 9.33
N ILE A 260 4.38 -4.05 10.22
CA ILE A 260 5.35 -3.74 11.27
C ILE A 260 4.54 -3.57 12.55
N PRO A 261 4.86 -4.29 13.64
CA PRO A 261 4.14 -4.17 14.90
C PRO A 261 4.31 -2.78 15.51
N HIS A 262 3.40 -2.42 16.41
CA HIS A 262 3.51 -1.25 17.27
C HIS A 262 3.41 -1.70 18.73
N HIS A 263 4.30 -1.19 19.60
CA HIS A 263 4.42 -1.60 21.00
C HIS A 263 3.15 -1.44 21.85
N ASP A 264 2.24 -0.52 21.46
CA ASP A 264 0.96 -0.28 22.15
C ASP A 264 -0.23 -0.99 21.46
N THR A 265 0.01 -2.08 20.75
CA THR A 265 -1.05 -2.82 20.05
C THR A 265 -1.15 -4.27 20.52
N ALA A 266 -2.24 -4.92 20.15
CA ALA A 266 -2.43 -6.35 20.44
C ALA A 266 -1.35 -7.23 19.75
N PHE A 267 -0.76 -6.75 18.67
CA PHE A 267 0.23 -7.46 17.86
C PHE A 267 1.68 -7.02 18.10
N LYS A 268 1.96 -6.42 19.26
CA LYS A 268 3.28 -5.87 19.61
C LYS A 268 4.41 -6.89 19.56
N ASP A 269 4.11 -8.16 19.84
CA ASP A 269 5.08 -9.25 19.91
C ASP A 269 5.15 -10.07 18.60
N GLU A 270 4.38 -9.66 17.58
CA GLU A 270 4.37 -10.32 16.29
C GLU A 270 5.58 -9.91 15.43
N LYS A 271 5.96 -10.78 14.50
CA LYS A 271 7.07 -10.51 13.58
C LYS A 271 6.63 -9.56 12.48
N SER A 272 7.54 -8.70 12.06
CA SER A 272 7.34 -7.89 10.84
C SER A 272 7.19 -8.76 9.60
N GLY A 273 6.41 -8.28 8.65
CA GLY A 273 6.23 -8.91 7.35
C GLY A 273 7.51 -8.92 6.50
N SER A 274 7.57 -9.84 5.54
CA SER A 274 8.74 -10.05 4.68
C SER A 274 8.86 -8.95 3.61
N ILE A 275 10.03 -8.35 3.51
CA ILE A 275 10.39 -7.43 2.41
C ILE A 275 10.35 -8.19 1.08
N GLN A 276 10.98 -9.37 1.00
CA GLN A 276 11.05 -10.15 -0.22
C GLN A 276 9.64 -10.52 -0.72
N MET A 277 8.75 -10.98 0.15
CA MET A 277 7.36 -11.26 -0.20
C MET A 277 6.64 -9.99 -0.69
N THR A 278 6.87 -8.85 -0.04
CA THR A 278 6.27 -7.58 -0.47
C THR A 278 6.73 -7.18 -1.87
N LEU A 279 8.02 -7.30 -2.17
CA LEU A 279 8.57 -7.00 -3.50
C LEU A 279 8.04 -7.96 -4.56
N PHE A 280 7.91 -9.25 -4.23
CA PHE A 280 7.32 -10.25 -5.10
C PHE A 280 5.86 -9.93 -5.45
N LEU A 281 5.07 -9.58 -4.44
CA LEU A 281 3.67 -9.18 -4.64
C LEU A 281 3.55 -7.87 -5.44
N ILE A 282 4.46 -6.90 -5.27
CA ILE A 282 4.54 -5.70 -6.13
C ILE A 282 4.77 -6.11 -7.59
N ALA A 283 5.65 -7.08 -7.85
CA ALA A 283 5.91 -7.56 -9.21
C ALA A 283 4.69 -8.27 -9.81
N ILE A 284 4.00 -9.12 -9.04
CA ILE A 284 2.72 -9.74 -9.46
C ILE A 284 1.70 -8.65 -9.83
N LEU A 285 1.50 -7.65 -8.97
CA LEU A 285 0.55 -6.55 -9.20
C LEU A 285 0.90 -5.76 -10.46
N ARG A 286 2.19 -5.52 -10.74
CA ARG A 286 2.63 -4.83 -11.96
C ARG A 286 2.33 -5.64 -13.21
N ILE A 287 2.56 -6.95 -13.18
CA ILE A 287 2.27 -7.82 -14.33
C ILE A 287 0.76 -7.93 -14.53
N MET A 288 0.00 -8.16 -13.46
CA MET A 288 -1.46 -8.26 -13.49
C MET A 288 -2.11 -7.00 -14.07
N ARG A 289 -1.66 -5.82 -13.64
CA ARG A 289 -2.23 -4.52 -14.03
C ARG A 289 -1.14 -3.51 -14.39
N PRO A 290 -0.59 -3.55 -15.61
CA PRO A 290 0.57 -2.75 -16.01
C PRO A 290 0.38 -1.24 -15.89
N LYS A 291 -0.87 -0.75 -15.97
CA LYS A 291 -1.22 0.68 -15.87
C LYS A 291 -1.62 1.13 -14.47
N MET A 292 -1.59 0.24 -13.46
CA MET A 292 -1.91 0.59 -12.09
C MET A 292 -0.76 1.37 -11.43
N LEU A 293 -1.09 2.35 -10.60
CA LEU A 293 -0.12 3.04 -9.75
C LEU A 293 0.21 2.18 -8.52
N ILE A 294 1.49 1.97 -8.25
CA ILE A 294 1.95 1.13 -7.14
C ILE A 294 2.97 1.91 -6.31
N PRO A 295 2.69 2.26 -5.05
CA PRO A 295 3.64 2.96 -4.20
C PRO A 295 4.72 2.03 -3.64
N ALA A 296 5.97 2.49 -3.64
CA ALA A 296 7.01 2.00 -2.76
C ALA A 296 6.79 2.62 -1.37
N THR A 297 6.20 1.85 -0.46
CA THR A 297 5.68 2.35 0.82
C THR A 297 6.77 2.73 1.82
N THR A 298 6.43 3.57 2.79
CA THR A 298 7.33 3.96 3.88
C THR A 298 7.73 2.75 4.74
N SER A 299 6.83 1.77 4.92
CA SER A 299 7.14 0.55 5.68
C SER A 299 8.25 -0.29 5.06
N LEU A 300 8.37 -0.34 3.71
CA LEU A 300 9.53 -0.94 3.05
C LEU A 300 10.84 -0.24 3.45
N SER A 301 10.84 1.10 3.47
CA SER A 301 12.02 1.87 3.87
C SER A 301 12.31 1.81 5.37
N THR A 302 11.31 1.51 6.19
CA THR A 302 11.49 1.31 7.63
C THR A 302 12.24 0.02 7.92
N LEU A 303 11.96 -1.05 7.18
CA LEU A 303 12.64 -2.34 7.35
C LEU A 303 13.95 -2.45 6.55
N ASP A 304 14.10 -1.68 5.47
CA ASP A 304 15.30 -1.69 4.62
C ASP A 304 15.57 -0.27 4.08
N ASN A 305 16.76 0.25 4.35
CA ASN A 305 17.16 1.60 3.91
C ASN A 305 17.08 1.80 2.37
N LEU A 306 17.16 0.72 1.58
CA LEU A 306 16.98 0.70 0.13
C LEU A 306 15.58 0.18 -0.28
N GLY A 307 14.64 0.07 0.65
CA GLY A 307 13.33 -0.51 0.42
C GLY A 307 12.52 0.19 -0.68
N ARG A 308 12.65 1.51 -0.82
CA ARG A 308 11.99 2.27 -1.89
C ARG A 308 12.58 1.93 -3.24
N GLU A 309 13.90 1.95 -3.37
CA GLU A 309 14.61 1.61 -4.59
C GLU A 309 14.30 0.18 -5.02
N LYS A 310 14.35 -0.77 -4.11
CA LYS A 310 13.96 -2.17 -4.36
C LYS A 310 12.50 -2.27 -4.80
N GLY A 311 11.60 -1.51 -4.17
CA GLY A 311 10.19 -1.43 -4.55
C GLY A 311 10.00 -0.91 -5.98
N ILE A 312 10.71 0.15 -6.38
CA ILE A 312 10.69 0.70 -7.74
C ILE A 312 11.22 -0.35 -8.73
N LEU A 313 12.34 -1.00 -8.42
CA LEU A 313 12.92 -2.03 -9.28
C LEU A 313 12.04 -3.29 -9.38
N ALA A 314 11.16 -3.53 -8.43
CA ALA A 314 10.13 -4.58 -8.47
C ALA A 314 8.85 -4.17 -9.21
N GLY A 315 8.72 -2.90 -9.64
CA GLY A 315 7.56 -2.44 -10.43
C GLY A 315 6.75 -1.31 -9.78
N ALA A 316 7.11 -0.79 -8.61
CA ALA A 316 6.47 0.41 -8.05
C ALA A 316 6.85 1.67 -8.85
N ASN A 317 5.95 2.66 -8.86
CA ASN A 317 6.16 3.92 -9.60
C ASN A 317 5.65 5.17 -8.85
N VAL A 318 5.34 5.04 -7.56
CA VAL A 318 4.90 6.15 -6.70
C VAL A 318 5.70 6.17 -5.42
N VAL A 319 6.09 7.36 -4.96
CA VAL A 319 6.70 7.60 -3.64
C VAL A 319 5.93 8.71 -2.93
N MET A 320 5.74 8.59 -1.61
CA MET A 320 4.94 9.53 -0.82
C MET A 320 5.81 10.19 0.27
N PRO A 321 6.56 11.25 -0.02
CA PRO A 321 7.28 12.01 0.99
C PRO A 321 6.32 12.79 1.90
N ASN A 322 6.68 12.90 3.19
CA ASN A 322 5.86 13.55 4.21
C ASN A 322 6.04 15.07 4.18
N LEU A 323 4.94 15.80 3.95
CA LEU A 323 4.86 17.27 3.96
C LEU A 323 4.34 17.84 5.28
N SER A 324 3.83 17.00 6.19
CA SER A 324 3.29 17.46 7.48
C SER A 324 4.30 18.30 8.25
N PRO A 325 3.84 19.21 9.14
CA PRO A 325 4.75 19.98 9.98
C PRO A 325 5.65 19.08 10.83
N LEU A 326 6.92 19.40 10.98
CA LEU A 326 7.91 18.61 11.73
C LEU A 326 7.45 18.22 13.13
N LYS A 327 6.79 19.16 13.83
CA LYS A 327 6.27 18.96 15.19
C LYS A 327 5.25 17.82 15.30
N THR A 328 4.58 17.43 14.20
CA THR A 328 3.52 16.43 14.20
C THR A 328 3.93 15.10 13.58
N ARG A 329 5.00 15.05 12.76
CA ARG A 329 5.42 13.82 12.04
C ARG A 329 5.69 12.63 12.95
N LYS A 330 6.35 12.87 14.11
CA LYS A 330 6.62 11.83 15.10
C LYS A 330 5.37 11.35 15.83
N LYS A 331 4.31 12.15 15.85
CA LYS A 331 3.06 11.82 16.52
C LYS A 331 2.15 10.93 15.64
N TYR A 332 2.40 10.84 14.35
CA TYR A 332 1.66 9.97 13.43
C TYR A 332 2.38 8.62 13.27
N GLU A 333 2.36 7.83 14.34
CA GLU A 333 3.07 6.56 14.41
C GLU A 333 2.08 5.39 14.30
N LEU A 334 1.91 4.86 13.09
CA LEU A 334 1.05 3.72 12.82
C LEU A 334 1.67 2.41 13.29
N TYR A 335 3.01 2.35 13.27
CA TYR A 335 3.86 1.21 13.60
C TYR A 335 5.23 1.71 14.08
N ASP A 336 5.97 0.88 14.81
CA ASP A 336 7.25 1.26 15.42
C ASP A 336 8.34 1.57 14.38
N GLY A 337 9.18 2.54 14.74
CA GLY A 337 10.35 2.89 13.94
C GLY A 337 10.06 3.54 12.59
N LYS A 338 8.85 4.06 12.39
CA LYS A 338 8.46 4.75 11.16
C LYS A 338 9.50 5.79 10.76
N VAL A 339 10.10 5.63 9.57
CA VAL A 339 11.08 6.58 9.00
C VAL A 339 10.38 7.82 8.41
N CYS A 340 11.16 8.81 7.98
CA CYS A 340 10.68 10.08 7.42
C CYS A 340 9.91 10.95 8.42
N THR A 341 10.34 10.92 9.69
CA THR A 341 9.81 11.74 10.78
C THR A 341 10.66 13.00 11.06
N GLY A 342 11.86 13.09 10.48
CA GLY A 342 12.77 14.24 10.60
C GLY A 342 12.68 15.24 9.44
N ASP A 343 13.63 16.18 9.39
CA ASP A 343 13.73 17.24 8.37
C ASP A 343 13.90 16.69 6.94
N GLU A 344 14.33 15.45 6.83
CA GLU A 344 14.70 14.77 5.58
C GLU A 344 13.52 14.50 4.64
N ALA A 345 12.26 14.56 5.11
CA ALA A 345 11.16 13.95 4.38
C ALA A 345 10.66 14.75 3.18
N ALA A 346 10.51 16.06 3.28
CA ALA A 346 9.96 16.89 2.20
C ALA A 346 10.97 17.89 1.65
N HIS A 347 11.80 18.44 2.51
CA HIS A 347 12.82 19.42 2.14
C HIS A 347 13.99 18.76 1.39
N CYS A 348 14.11 17.43 1.48
CA CYS A 348 15.13 16.65 0.79
C CYS A 348 14.64 16.08 -0.55
N ILE A 349 13.87 16.86 -1.32
CA ILE A 349 13.46 16.45 -2.67
C ILE A 349 14.68 16.11 -3.53
N GLY A 350 15.79 16.84 -3.34
CA GLY A 350 17.08 16.54 -3.98
C GLY A 350 17.63 15.16 -3.60
N CYS A 351 17.52 14.77 -2.33
CA CYS A 351 17.99 13.48 -1.86
C CYS A 351 17.16 12.32 -2.47
N ILE A 352 15.82 12.46 -2.46
CA ILE A 352 14.91 11.48 -3.07
C ILE A 352 15.15 11.41 -4.57
N THR A 353 15.29 12.55 -5.24
CA THR A 353 15.58 12.62 -6.67
C THR A 353 16.89 11.92 -7.02
N ASN A 354 17.96 12.19 -6.27
CA ASN A 354 19.25 11.54 -6.47
C ASN A 354 19.16 10.02 -6.27
N ARG A 355 18.45 9.54 -5.26
CA ARG A 355 18.24 8.11 -5.02
C ARG A 355 17.49 7.44 -6.17
N ILE A 356 16.46 8.09 -6.69
CA ILE A 356 15.69 7.62 -7.84
C ILE A 356 16.55 7.62 -9.11
N ASN A 357 17.32 8.69 -9.35
CA ASN A 357 18.21 8.78 -10.51
C ASN A 357 19.31 7.72 -10.47
N ASN A 358 19.86 7.40 -9.30
CA ASN A 358 20.90 6.38 -9.14
C ASN A 358 20.45 4.97 -9.55
N ILE A 359 19.14 4.70 -9.58
CA ILE A 359 18.58 3.42 -10.06
C ILE A 359 18.03 3.51 -11.49
N GLY A 360 18.30 4.62 -12.22
CA GLY A 360 17.94 4.80 -13.62
C GLY A 360 16.51 5.24 -13.87
N TYR A 361 15.88 5.91 -12.91
CA TYR A 361 14.54 6.50 -12.99
C TYR A 361 14.58 8.01 -12.76
N GLU A 362 13.50 8.71 -13.07
CA GLU A 362 13.38 10.17 -12.95
C GLU A 362 12.12 10.57 -12.17
N VAL A 363 12.18 11.71 -11.48
CA VAL A 363 11.03 12.27 -10.79
C VAL A 363 10.18 13.08 -11.75
N ALA A 364 8.95 12.61 -12.00
CA ALA A 364 7.98 13.31 -12.82
C ALA A 364 7.33 14.48 -12.07
N LYS A 365 7.29 15.67 -12.70
CA LYS A 365 6.68 16.89 -12.15
C LYS A 365 5.27 17.12 -12.66
N VAL A 366 4.44 16.09 -12.59
CA VAL A 366 3.05 16.07 -13.07
C VAL A 366 2.13 15.46 -12.02
N ARG A 367 0.81 15.57 -12.23
CA ARG A 367 -0.20 14.99 -11.31
C ARG A 367 -0.06 13.48 -11.11
N GLY A 368 0.49 12.74 -12.07
CA GLY A 368 0.63 11.30 -12.02
C GLY A 368 -0.73 10.60 -11.89
N ASP A 369 -1.67 10.91 -12.78
CA ASP A 369 -2.94 10.22 -12.88
C ASP A 369 -2.74 8.79 -13.38
N SER A 370 -3.61 7.87 -12.96
CA SER A 370 -3.53 6.48 -13.42
C SER A 370 -3.84 6.38 -14.92
N LYS A 371 -2.99 5.67 -15.65
CA LYS A 371 -3.23 5.38 -17.08
C LYS A 371 -4.33 4.33 -17.30
N CYS A 372 -4.91 3.77 -16.22
CA CYS A 372 -6.13 2.97 -16.31
C CYS A 372 -7.36 3.78 -16.76
N LEU A 373 -7.33 5.12 -16.65
CA LEU A 373 -8.41 6.02 -17.11
C LEU A 373 -8.44 6.21 -18.63
N SER A 374 -7.37 5.93 -19.34
CA SER A 374 -7.24 6.20 -20.80
C SER A 374 -7.91 5.15 -21.70
N THR A 375 -8.80 4.33 -21.16
CA THR A 375 -9.55 3.27 -21.88
C THR A 375 -11.08 3.47 -21.86
N MET A 376 -11.57 4.67 -21.51
CA MET A 376 -12.97 5.05 -21.70
C MET A 376 -13.14 5.94 -22.90
#